data_257074395daac065159a2adacf5e7901
#
_entry.id   257074395daac065159a2adacf5e7901
#
_cell.length_a   1.000
_cell.length_b   1.000
_cell.length_c   1.000
_cell.angle_alpha   90.00
_cell.angle_beta   90.00
_cell.angle_gamma   90.00
#
_symmetry.space_group_name_H-M   'P 1'
#
loop_
_entity.id
_entity.type
_entity.pdbx_description
1 polymer ?
#
loop_
_entity_poly.entity_id
_entity_poly.type
_entity_poly.pdbx_seq_one_letter_code
_entity_poly.pdbx_strand_id
1 'polypeptide(L)'
;GKRTRPEFAHLGWVAAGGEPYAQTVVNVGAALELLHVSALIHDDVIDGAGSRRGAPTTHVRIAGMHRDLAWAGEERRIAEGGAVLTGNIAYAIADGALGDVNAAARKQWTRVRTEVNIGQYLDLLGSAGRQFDADHVLRVMGMKTAKYTVERPLRMGALATGTENLGLVDSLGVFGELLGIAFQMRDDVLGVFGDPSVTGKPSGDDIREGKTTFLTCGVLSDDAGSRQPVLSRIGNPDITDAEIAEIQQIIR
;
A
#
# COMPACT_ATOMS: atom_id res chain seq x y z
N GLY A 1 -7.83 1.31 11.52
CA GLY A 1 -7.97 0.82 10.15
C GLY A 1 -9.06 -0.23 10.01
N LYS A 2 -9.38 -0.61 8.78
CA LYS A 2 -10.40 -1.66 8.47
C LYS A 2 -9.93 -3.08 8.81
N ARG A 3 -8.65 -3.26 9.18
CA ARG A 3 -8.03 -4.56 9.54
C ARG A 3 -8.23 -5.66 8.49
N THR A 4 -8.22 -5.28 7.22
CA THR A 4 -8.50 -6.16 6.09
C THR A 4 -7.52 -7.34 6.00
N ARG A 5 -6.23 -7.14 6.31
CA ARG A 5 -5.20 -8.19 6.26
C ARG A 5 -5.40 -9.27 7.32
N PRO A 6 -5.61 -8.91 8.61
CA PRO A 6 -6.02 -9.88 9.62
C PRO A 6 -7.28 -10.65 9.25
N GLU A 7 -8.27 -9.98 8.66
CA GLU A 7 -9.52 -10.60 8.22
C GLU A 7 -9.27 -11.67 7.15
N PHE A 8 -8.49 -11.35 6.11
CA PHE A 8 -8.14 -12.34 5.09
C PHE A 8 -7.31 -13.50 5.64
N ALA A 9 -6.40 -13.25 6.58
CA ALA A 9 -5.68 -14.32 7.25
C ALA A 9 -6.63 -15.23 8.04
N HIS A 10 -7.60 -14.65 8.74
CA HIS A 10 -8.62 -15.40 9.46
C HIS A 10 -9.52 -16.23 8.52
N LEU A 11 -9.94 -15.64 7.40
CA LEU A 11 -10.72 -16.35 6.37
C LEU A 11 -9.95 -17.55 5.79
N GLY A 12 -8.68 -17.37 5.47
CA GLY A 12 -7.81 -18.45 5.00
C GLY A 12 -7.64 -19.57 6.05
N TRP A 13 -7.46 -19.18 7.31
CA TRP A 13 -7.37 -20.10 8.43
C TRP A 13 -8.64 -20.95 8.60
N VAL A 14 -9.81 -20.31 8.63
CA VAL A 14 -11.10 -21.02 8.77
C VAL A 14 -11.38 -21.89 7.55
N ALA A 15 -11.11 -21.41 6.34
CA ALA A 15 -11.28 -22.19 5.11
C ALA A 15 -10.45 -23.48 5.10
N ALA A 16 -9.29 -23.47 5.78
CA ALA A 16 -8.43 -24.66 5.95
C ALA A 16 -8.79 -25.51 7.19
N GLY A 17 -9.93 -25.26 7.84
CA GLY A 17 -10.43 -26.03 8.99
C GLY A 17 -9.84 -25.60 10.33
N GLY A 18 -9.21 -24.43 10.41
CA GLY A 18 -8.70 -23.90 11.67
C GLY A 18 -9.83 -23.40 12.59
N GLU A 19 -9.69 -23.62 13.90
CA GLU A 19 -10.62 -23.12 14.89
C GLU A 19 -10.67 -21.57 14.90
N PRO A 20 -11.85 -20.95 14.80
CA PRO A 20 -11.99 -19.50 14.83
C PRO A 20 -11.28 -18.88 16.04
N TYR A 21 -10.55 -17.79 15.81
CA TYR A 21 -9.84 -17.02 16.85
C TYR A 21 -8.77 -17.78 17.65
N ALA A 22 -8.27 -18.91 17.14
CA ALA A 22 -7.11 -19.57 17.73
C ALA A 22 -5.92 -18.59 17.84
N GLN A 23 -5.12 -18.73 18.90
CA GLN A 23 -4.03 -17.78 19.17
C GLN A 23 -3.06 -17.63 17.99
N THR A 24 -2.84 -18.72 17.24
CA THR A 24 -1.98 -18.70 16.04
C THR A 24 -2.47 -17.72 14.98
N VAL A 25 -3.75 -17.76 14.61
CA VAL A 25 -4.30 -16.83 13.59
C VAL A 25 -4.40 -15.41 14.11
N VAL A 26 -4.65 -15.22 15.40
CA VAL A 26 -4.59 -13.90 16.05
C VAL A 26 -3.18 -13.31 15.95
N ASN A 27 -2.15 -14.11 16.22
CA ASN A 27 -0.75 -13.70 16.09
C ASN A 27 -0.39 -13.35 14.63
N VAL A 28 -0.80 -14.18 13.66
CA VAL A 28 -0.65 -13.90 12.23
C VAL A 28 -1.30 -12.57 11.86
N GLY A 29 -2.53 -12.34 12.32
CA GLY A 29 -3.25 -11.08 12.09
C GLY A 29 -2.55 -9.87 12.71
N ALA A 30 -2.05 -10.00 13.94
CA ALA A 30 -1.29 -8.95 14.63
C ALA A 30 0.01 -8.61 13.90
N ALA A 31 0.76 -9.63 13.46
CA ALA A 31 1.98 -9.46 12.68
C ALA A 31 1.71 -8.71 11.35
N LEU A 32 0.65 -9.10 10.63
CA LEU A 32 0.26 -8.44 9.39
C LEU A 32 -0.17 -6.97 9.60
N GLU A 33 -0.86 -6.66 10.68
CA GLU A 33 -1.27 -5.29 10.98
C GLU A 33 -0.08 -4.41 11.38
N LEU A 34 0.87 -4.94 12.17
CA LEU A 34 2.11 -4.24 12.52
C LEU A 34 3.00 -4.01 11.30
N LEU A 35 3.11 -5.00 10.41
CA LEU A 35 3.76 -4.84 9.11
C LEU A 35 3.09 -3.72 8.30
N HIS A 36 1.76 -3.64 8.34
CA HIS A 36 1.02 -2.57 7.66
C HIS A 36 1.31 -1.19 8.27
N VAL A 37 1.41 -1.10 9.59
CA VAL A 37 1.79 0.16 10.27
C VAL A 37 3.19 0.60 9.82
N SER A 38 4.15 -0.31 9.77
CA SER A 38 5.50 -0.03 9.24
C SER A 38 5.45 0.48 7.80
N ALA A 39 4.75 -0.24 6.92
CA ALA A 39 4.62 0.13 5.52
C ALA A 39 4.00 1.52 5.32
N LEU A 40 2.96 1.86 6.11
CA LEU A 40 2.33 3.19 6.06
C LEU A 40 3.27 4.30 6.52
N ILE A 41 4.07 4.07 7.56
CA ILE A 41 5.03 5.07 8.06
C ILE A 41 6.12 5.35 7.01
N HIS A 42 6.61 4.30 6.35
CA HIS A 42 7.62 4.44 5.30
C HIS A 42 7.03 5.10 4.04
N ASP A 43 5.84 4.71 3.63
CA ASP A 43 5.09 5.28 2.51
C ASP A 43 4.86 6.79 2.70
N ASP A 44 4.42 7.20 3.90
CA ASP A 44 4.23 8.61 4.25
C ASP A 44 5.50 9.46 4.09
N VAL A 45 6.68 8.88 4.39
CA VAL A 45 7.97 9.57 4.21
C VAL A 45 8.35 9.62 2.73
N ILE A 46 8.17 8.53 1.99
CA ILE A 46 8.50 8.40 0.57
C ILE A 46 7.66 9.36 -0.26
N ASP A 47 6.35 9.45 0.04
CA ASP A 47 5.39 10.29 -0.68
C ASP A 47 5.38 11.75 -0.18
N GLY A 48 6.09 12.05 0.93
CA GLY A 48 6.07 13.37 1.55
C GLY A 48 4.69 13.74 2.11
N ALA A 49 3.87 12.76 2.48
CA ALA A 49 2.49 12.96 2.89
C ALA A 49 2.38 13.71 4.22
N GLY A 50 1.73 14.88 4.22
CA GLY A 50 1.58 15.71 5.43
C GLY A 50 0.58 15.16 6.45
N SER A 51 -0.42 14.40 6.00
CA SER A 51 -1.48 13.85 6.85
C SER A 51 -1.94 12.48 6.37
N ARG A 52 -2.43 11.66 7.29
CA ARG A 52 -3.07 10.37 7.02
C ARG A 52 -4.28 10.18 7.94
N ARG A 53 -5.45 9.93 7.35
CA ARG A 53 -6.71 9.75 8.09
C ARG A 53 -7.04 10.92 9.03
N GLY A 54 -6.80 12.13 8.58
CA GLY A 54 -7.08 13.35 9.34
C GLY A 54 -6.10 13.67 10.46
N ALA A 55 -5.00 12.94 10.60
CA ALA A 55 -3.94 13.20 11.57
C ALA A 55 -2.59 13.46 10.87
N PRO A 56 -1.70 14.28 11.46
CA PRO A 56 -0.35 14.46 10.95
C PRO A 56 0.42 13.13 10.89
N THR A 57 1.18 12.93 9.82
CA THR A 57 2.05 11.75 9.63
C THR A 57 3.20 11.74 10.65
N THR A 58 3.89 10.60 10.79
CA THR A 58 4.94 10.43 11.80
C THR A 58 6.06 11.44 11.62
N HIS A 59 6.55 11.66 10.39
CA HIS A 59 7.62 12.64 10.14
C HIS A 59 7.16 14.09 10.42
N VAL A 60 5.92 14.45 10.10
CA VAL A 60 5.37 15.77 10.42
C VAL A 60 5.28 16.01 11.93
N ARG A 61 4.89 14.98 12.69
CA ARG A 61 4.86 15.07 14.17
C ARG A 61 6.26 15.24 14.75
N ILE A 62 7.26 14.51 14.24
CA ILE A 62 8.65 14.66 14.70
C ILE A 62 9.21 16.03 14.32
N ALA A 63 8.88 16.55 13.14
CA ALA A 63 9.22 17.92 12.74
C ALA A 63 8.62 18.96 13.70
N GLY A 64 7.35 18.78 14.10
CA GLY A 64 6.73 19.61 15.14
C GLY A 64 7.49 19.57 16.46
N MET A 65 7.81 18.37 16.94
CA MET A 65 8.61 18.20 18.17
C MET A 65 9.99 18.87 18.06
N HIS A 66 10.65 18.77 16.89
CA HIS A 66 11.94 19.41 16.64
C HIS A 66 11.86 20.94 16.83
N ARG A 67 10.83 21.57 16.30
CA ARG A 67 10.58 23.02 16.46
C ARG A 67 10.26 23.40 17.91
N ASP A 68 9.32 22.66 18.52
CA ASP A 68 8.82 22.97 19.88
C ASP A 68 9.93 22.82 20.94
N LEU A 69 10.86 21.88 20.75
CA LEU A 69 11.95 21.61 21.66
C LEU A 69 13.26 22.29 21.25
N ALA A 70 13.24 23.10 20.20
CA ALA A 70 14.39 23.80 19.66
C ALA A 70 15.63 22.89 19.46
N TRP A 71 15.40 21.70 18.90
CA TRP A 71 16.48 20.74 18.66
C TRP A 71 17.47 21.26 17.60
N ALA A 72 18.72 20.86 17.73
CA ALA A 72 19.76 21.17 16.75
C ALA A 72 19.66 20.27 15.51
N GLY A 73 20.22 20.76 14.39
CA GLY A 73 20.29 20.02 13.14
C GLY A 73 19.16 20.38 12.17
N GLU A 74 19.18 19.72 11.02
CA GLU A 74 18.19 19.95 9.96
C GLU A 74 16.88 19.23 10.33
N GLU A 75 15.80 20.00 10.50
CA GLU A 75 14.46 19.51 10.90
C GLU A 75 13.99 18.35 10.03
N ARG A 76 14.00 18.53 8.71
CA ARG A 76 13.52 17.52 7.75
C ARG A 76 14.27 16.20 7.89
N ARG A 77 15.61 16.26 7.96
CA ARG A 77 16.44 15.06 8.07
C ARG A 77 16.19 14.29 9.37
N ILE A 78 16.01 15.01 10.48
CA ILE A 78 15.70 14.39 11.77
C ILE A 78 14.30 13.78 11.74
N ALA A 79 13.32 14.48 11.17
CA ALA A 79 11.94 14.05 11.07
C ALA A 79 11.78 12.79 10.21
N GLU A 80 12.34 12.79 9.01
CA GLU A 80 12.33 11.63 8.10
C GLU A 80 13.10 10.45 8.68
N GLY A 81 14.30 10.67 9.22
CA GLY A 81 15.10 9.63 9.86
C GLY A 81 14.40 9.00 11.07
N GLY A 82 13.76 9.81 11.91
CA GLY A 82 12.97 9.33 13.05
C GLY A 82 11.76 8.52 12.62
N ALA A 83 11.07 8.92 11.55
CA ALA A 83 9.95 8.16 11.01
C ALA A 83 10.40 6.82 10.41
N VAL A 84 11.49 6.79 9.64
CA VAL A 84 12.07 5.54 9.12
C VAL A 84 12.41 4.57 10.25
N LEU A 85 13.05 5.06 11.31
CA LEU A 85 13.37 4.22 12.50
C LEU A 85 12.09 3.73 13.20
N THR A 86 11.06 4.56 13.31
CA THR A 86 9.76 4.16 13.87
C THR A 86 9.12 3.05 13.04
N GLY A 87 9.16 3.16 11.71
CA GLY A 87 8.71 2.11 10.81
C GLY A 87 9.50 0.81 10.97
N ASN A 88 10.83 0.89 11.11
CA ASN A 88 11.69 -0.27 11.34
C ASN A 88 11.41 -0.95 12.69
N ILE A 89 11.11 -0.19 13.74
CA ILE A 89 10.69 -0.74 15.03
C ILE A 89 9.38 -1.51 14.88
N ALA A 90 8.36 -0.93 14.20
CA ALA A 90 7.10 -1.61 13.93
C ALA A 90 7.32 -2.91 13.13
N TYR A 91 8.21 -2.88 12.14
CA TYR A 91 8.59 -4.06 11.33
C TYR A 91 9.24 -5.17 12.18
N ALA A 92 10.12 -4.81 13.10
CA ALA A 92 10.77 -5.77 14.01
C ALA A 92 9.76 -6.37 15.01
N ILE A 93 8.89 -5.53 15.58
CA ILE A 93 7.83 -6.00 16.49
C ILE A 93 6.84 -6.93 15.74
N ALA A 94 6.56 -6.66 14.46
CA ALA A 94 5.72 -7.52 13.63
C ALA A 94 6.29 -8.95 13.51
N ASP A 95 7.61 -9.10 13.37
CA ASP A 95 8.26 -10.41 13.33
C ASP A 95 8.12 -11.16 14.65
N GLY A 96 8.28 -10.46 15.77
CA GLY A 96 8.06 -11.03 17.10
C GLY A 96 6.59 -11.41 17.38
N ALA A 97 5.65 -10.58 16.92
CA ALA A 97 4.21 -10.82 17.09
C ALA A 97 3.70 -12.06 16.35
N LEU A 98 4.38 -12.46 15.27
CA LEU A 98 4.02 -13.68 14.54
C LEU A 98 4.09 -14.94 15.41
N GLY A 99 5.01 -14.98 16.38
CA GLY A 99 5.19 -16.12 17.26
C GLY A 99 5.63 -17.38 16.52
N ASP A 100 5.29 -18.53 17.11
CA ASP A 100 5.62 -19.83 16.55
C ASP A 100 4.53 -20.25 15.52
N VAL A 101 4.96 -20.24 14.26
CA VAL A 101 4.18 -20.77 13.14
C VAL A 101 5.00 -21.82 12.40
N ASN A 102 4.34 -22.75 11.70
CA ASN A 102 5.03 -23.76 10.90
C ASN A 102 5.88 -23.16 9.77
N ALA A 103 6.77 -23.95 9.19
CA ALA A 103 7.71 -23.53 8.16
C ALA A 103 7.01 -22.96 6.90
N ALA A 104 5.84 -23.49 6.53
CA ALA A 104 5.08 -23.05 5.37
C ALA A 104 4.52 -21.62 5.57
N ALA A 105 3.91 -21.35 6.71
CA ALA A 105 3.44 -20.01 7.08
C ALA A 105 4.62 -19.03 7.24
N ARG A 106 5.73 -19.44 7.83
CA ARG A 106 6.96 -18.65 7.96
C ARG A 106 7.52 -18.26 6.58
N LYS A 107 7.48 -19.16 5.61
CA LYS A 107 7.88 -18.87 4.22
C LYS A 107 6.97 -17.81 3.59
N GLN A 108 5.66 -17.86 3.83
CA GLN A 108 4.74 -16.81 3.34
C GLN A 108 5.00 -15.46 4.03
N TRP A 109 5.30 -15.48 5.33
CA TRP A 109 5.70 -14.27 6.07
C TRP A 109 6.93 -13.60 5.48
N THR A 110 7.95 -14.37 5.13
CA THR A 110 9.13 -13.84 4.45
C THR A 110 8.77 -13.26 3.08
N ARG A 111 7.94 -13.97 2.31
CA ARG A 111 7.50 -13.52 0.99
C ARG A 111 6.74 -12.21 1.03
N VAL A 112 5.73 -12.08 1.90
CA VAL A 112 4.90 -10.88 1.96
C VAL A 112 5.75 -9.66 2.29
N ARG A 113 6.70 -9.80 3.22
CA ARG A 113 7.63 -8.72 3.59
C ARG A 113 8.55 -8.31 2.44
N THR A 114 9.07 -9.28 1.69
CA THR A 114 9.95 -9.02 0.55
C THR A 114 9.17 -8.38 -0.59
N GLU A 115 8.02 -8.95 -0.95
CA GLU A 115 7.22 -8.51 -2.10
C GLU A 115 6.64 -7.10 -1.92
N VAL A 116 6.16 -6.74 -0.71
CA VAL A 116 5.66 -5.39 -0.46
C VAL A 116 6.76 -4.33 -0.60
N ASN A 117 7.98 -4.62 -0.12
CA ASN A 117 9.11 -3.70 -0.25
C ASN A 117 9.59 -3.59 -1.71
N ILE A 118 9.62 -4.71 -2.47
CA ILE A 118 9.92 -4.67 -3.90
C ILE A 118 8.84 -3.87 -4.64
N GLY A 119 7.55 -4.09 -4.32
CA GLY A 119 6.44 -3.35 -4.92
C GLY A 119 6.55 -1.85 -4.67
N GLN A 120 6.87 -1.43 -3.44
CA GLN A 120 7.10 -0.02 -3.09
C GLN A 120 8.30 0.57 -3.83
N TYR A 121 9.39 -0.20 -3.98
CA TYR A 121 10.56 0.24 -4.72
C TYR A 121 10.27 0.41 -6.22
N LEU A 122 9.51 -0.51 -6.82
CA LEU A 122 9.08 -0.42 -8.22
C LEU A 122 8.14 0.77 -8.45
N ASP A 123 7.24 1.06 -7.51
CA ASP A 123 6.36 2.21 -7.54
C ASP A 123 7.15 3.52 -7.54
N LEU A 124 8.12 3.64 -6.62
CA LEU A 124 9.03 4.79 -6.55
C LEU A 124 9.81 4.98 -7.87
N LEU A 125 10.36 3.90 -8.44
CA LEU A 125 11.09 3.96 -9.71
C LEU A 125 10.16 4.31 -10.88
N GLY A 126 8.95 3.77 -10.90
CA GLY A 126 7.93 4.06 -11.92
C GLY A 126 7.54 5.54 -11.93
N SER A 127 7.28 6.09 -10.77
CA SER A 127 6.95 7.51 -10.59
C SER A 127 8.11 8.42 -10.98
N ALA A 128 9.34 8.12 -10.52
CA ALA A 128 10.53 8.90 -10.84
C ALA A 128 10.92 8.81 -12.33
N GLY A 129 10.79 7.62 -12.94
CA GLY A 129 11.11 7.36 -14.34
C GLY A 129 9.98 7.69 -15.31
N ARG A 130 8.81 8.11 -14.82
CA ARG A 130 7.58 8.30 -15.63
C ARG A 130 7.28 7.11 -16.54
N GLN A 131 7.35 5.91 -15.96
CA GLN A 131 7.07 4.66 -16.68
C GLN A 131 5.57 4.39 -16.67
N PHE A 132 4.90 4.75 -17.76
CA PHE A 132 3.46 4.53 -17.97
C PHE A 132 3.21 3.28 -18.83
N ASP A 133 3.79 2.16 -18.41
CA ASP A 133 3.61 0.85 -19.05
C ASP A 133 2.64 -0.01 -18.22
N ALA A 134 1.63 -0.58 -18.89
CA ALA A 134 0.58 -1.37 -18.25
C ALA A 134 1.13 -2.59 -17.50
N ASP A 135 2.17 -3.26 -18.03
CA ASP A 135 2.80 -4.40 -17.38
C ASP A 135 3.55 -4.01 -16.11
N HIS A 136 4.16 -2.80 -16.11
CA HIS A 136 4.77 -2.24 -14.91
C HIS A 136 3.72 -1.95 -13.84
N VAL A 137 2.63 -1.27 -14.21
CA VAL A 137 1.52 -0.93 -13.30
C VAL A 137 0.94 -2.21 -12.68
N LEU A 138 0.65 -3.24 -13.49
CA LEU A 138 0.14 -4.52 -13.00
C LEU A 138 1.11 -5.20 -12.02
N ARG A 139 2.41 -5.13 -12.26
CA ARG A 139 3.42 -5.65 -11.35
C ARG A 139 3.43 -4.92 -10.02
N VAL A 140 3.39 -3.59 -10.04
CA VAL A 140 3.32 -2.76 -8.83
C VAL A 140 2.05 -3.08 -8.05
N MET A 141 0.88 -3.06 -8.71
CA MET A 141 -0.40 -3.41 -8.09
C MET A 141 -0.37 -4.81 -7.47
N GLY A 142 0.20 -5.78 -8.20
CA GLY A 142 0.35 -7.16 -7.70
C GLY A 142 1.17 -7.22 -6.43
N MET A 143 2.34 -6.62 -6.39
CA MET A 143 3.28 -6.73 -5.27
C MET A 143 2.94 -5.79 -4.11
N LYS A 144 2.65 -4.52 -4.40
CA LYS A 144 2.38 -3.50 -3.38
C LYS A 144 1.03 -3.70 -2.71
N THR A 145 0.02 -4.17 -3.44
CA THR A 145 -1.36 -4.23 -2.93
C THR A 145 -1.97 -5.62 -2.95
N ALA A 146 -2.13 -6.27 -4.11
CA ALA A 146 -2.93 -7.49 -4.22
C ALA A 146 -2.36 -8.64 -3.39
N LYS A 147 -1.08 -8.96 -3.57
CA LYS A 147 -0.41 -10.01 -2.79
C LYS A 147 -0.33 -9.65 -1.32
N TYR A 148 0.09 -8.45 -1.02
CA TYR A 148 0.28 -7.98 0.34
C TYR A 148 -1.02 -7.89 1.15
N THR A 149 -2.11 -7.42 0.52
CA THR A 149 -3.37 -7.14 1.24
C THR A 149 -4.30 -8.34 1.31
N VAL A 150 -4.32 -9.20 0.28
CA VAL A 150 -5.31 -10.27 0.15
C VAL A 150 -4.67 -11.64 -0.01
N GLU A 151 -3.87 -11.85 -1.05
CA GLU A 151 -3.40 -13.18 -1.45
C GLU A 151 -2.51 -13.82 -0.38
N ARG A 152 -1.47 -13.12 0.08
CA ARG A 152 -0.54 -13.65 1.09
C ARG A 152 -1.19 -13.84 2.46
N PRO A 153 -2.02 -12.91 2.97
CA PRO A 153 -2.79 -13.15 4.18
C PRO A 153 -3.68 -14.40 4.10
N LEU A 154 -4.44 -14.61 3.01
CA LEU A 154 -5.25 -15.82 2.82
C LEU A 154 -4.41 -17.08 2.86
N ARG A 155 -3.35 -17.16 2.05
CA ARG A 155 -2.43 -18.30 2.03
C ARG A 155 -1.76 -18.54 3.38
N MET A 156 -1.33 -17.47 4.04
CA MET A 156 -0.63 -17.57 5.32
C MET A 156 -1.55 -18.12 6.41
N GLY A 157 -2.81 -17.63 6.47
CA GLY A 157 -3.81 -18.16 7.37
C GLY A 157 -4.06 -19.65 7.14
N ALA A 158 -4.31 -20.06 5.88
CA ALA A 158 -4.53 -21.46 5.54
C ALA A 158 -3.32 -22.34 5.91
N LEU A 159 -2.12 -21.95 5.52
CA LEU A 159 -0.90 -22.71 5.79
C LEU A 159 -0.55 -22.80 7.28
N ALA A 160 -0.92 -21.79 8.06
CA ALA A 160 -0.67 -21.79 9.50
C ALA A 160 -1.45 -22.88 10.25
N THR A 161 -2.55 -23.41 9.68
CA THR A 161 -3.26 -24.58 10.22
C THR A 161 -2.44 -25.88 10.15
N GLY A 162 -1.42 -25.93 9.29
CA GLY A 162 -0.70 -27.17 8.95
C GLY A 162 -1.39 -27.97 7.85
N THR A 163 -2.35 -27.40 7.11
CA THR A 163 -3.09 -28.11 6.06
C THR A 163 -2.18 -28.69 4.98
N GLU A 164 -2.45 -29.92 4.58
CA GLU A 164 -1.83 -30.59 3.43
C GLU A 164 -2.60 -30.35 2.13
N ASN A 165 -3.76 -29.68 2.19
CA ASN A 165 -4.57 -29.38 1.01
C ASN A 165 -3.99 -28.18 0.23
N LEU A 166 -2.94 -28.44 -0.53
CA LEU A 166 -2.29 -27.43 -1.35
C LEU A 166 -3.19 -26.88 -2.47
N GLY A 167 -4.16 -27.69 -2.94
CA GLY A 167 -5.16 -27.25 -3.93
C GLY A 167 -6.06 -26.14 -3.39
N LEU A 168 -6.47 -26.22 -2.12
CA LEU A 168 -7.17 -25.13 -1.44
C LEU A 168 -6.29 -23.88 -1.33
N VAL A 169 -5.04 -24.04 -0.87
CA VAL A 169 -4.10 -22.92 -0.73
C VAL A 169 -3.88 -22.20 -2.06
N ASP A 170 -3.76 -22.94 -3.17
CA ASP A 170 -3.60 -22.38 -4.50
C ASP A 170 -4.86 -21.66 -4.99
N SER A 171 -6.04 -22.24 -4.74
CA SER A 171 -7.33 -21.61 -5.07
C SER A 171 -7.54 -20.30 -4.30
N LEU A 172 -7.22 -20.28 -3.00
CA LEU A 172 -7.23 -19.05 -2.19
C LEU A 172 -6.24 -18.02 -2.71
N GLY A 173 -5.09 -18.47 -3.24
CA GLY A 173 -4.10 -17.60 -3.86
C GLY A 173 -4.62 -16.93 -5.13
N VAL A 174 -5.16 -17.68 -6.07
CA VAL A 174 -5.74 -17.15 -7.32
C VAL A 174 -6.88 -16.17 -7.02
N PHE A 175 -7.80 -16.56 -6.14
CA PHE A 175 -8.89 -15.69 -5.69
C PHE A 175 -8.35 -14.40 -5.07
N GLY A 176 -7.36 -14.50 -4.18
CA GLY A 176 -6.79 -13.37 -3.47
C GLY A 176 -6.06 -12.40 -4.38
N GLU A 177 -5.35 -12.89 -5.40
CA GLU A 177 -4.67 -12.05 -6.38
C GLU A 177 -5.68 -11.26 -7.22
N LEU A 178 -6.70 -11.91 -7.77
CA LEU A 178 -7.75 -11.27 -8.58
C LEU A 178 -8.54 -10.24 -7.77
N LEU A 179 -8.96 -10.60 -6.56
CA LEU A 179 -9.67 -9.67 -5.66
C LEU A 179 -8.79 -8.49 -5.26
N GLY A 180 -7.52 -8.72 -4.99
CA GLY A 180 -6.58 -7.67 -4.62
C GLY A 180 -6.30 -6.69 -5.76
N ILE A 181 -6.20 -7.16 -7.01
CA ILE A 181 -6.09 -6.31 -8.20
C ILE A 181 -7.36 -5.47 -8.36
N ALA A 182 -8.55 -6.09 -8.28
CA ALA A 182 -9.83 -5.38 -8.37
C ALA A 182 -9.98 -4.32 -7.25
N PHE A 183 -9.50 -4.64 -6.04
CA PHE A 183 -9.48 -3.69 -4.92
C PHE A 183 -8.60 -2.47 -5.23
N GLN A 184 -7.38 -2.68 -5.76
CA GLN A 184 -6.51 -1.56 -6.11
C GLN A 184 -7.07 -0.74 -7.27
N MET A 185 -7.60 -1.38 -8.32
CA MET A 185 -8.26 -0.66 -9.41
C MET A 185 -9.40 0.22 -8.91
N ARG A 186 -10.17 -0.25 -7.92
CA ARG A 186 -11.22 0.55 -7.29
C ARG A 186 -10.65 1.71 -6.48
N ASP A 187 -9.53 1.50 -5.79
CA ASP A 187 -8.85 2.56 -5.03
C ASP A 187 -8.32 3.65 -5.98
N ASP A 188 -7.72 3.27 -7.10
CA ASP A 188 -7.24 4.20 -8.14
C ASP A 188 -8.40 5.03 -8.73
N VAL A 189 -9.55 4.41 -9.00
CA VAL A 189 -10.76 5.15 -9.42
C VAL A 189 -11.19 6.17 -8.36
N LEU A 190 -11.14 5.79 -7.08
CA LEU A 190 -11.47 6.70 -5.98
C LEU A 190 -10.41 7.79 -5.78
N GLY A 191 -9.13 7.52 -6.02
CA GLY A 191 -8.05 8.51 -5.98
C GLY A 191 -8.21 9.59 -7.05
N VAL A 192 -8.77 9.24 -8.21
CA VAL A 192 -9.02 10.19 -9.30
C VAL A 192 -10.39 10.86 -9.18
N PHE A 193 -11.47 10.11 -8.89
CA PHE A 193 -12.87 10.58 -8.99
C PHE A 193 -13.62 10.58 -7.66
N GLY A 194 -12.98 10.17 -6.57
CA GLY A 194 -13.65 9.98 -5.28
C GLY A 194 -14.18 11.27 -4.70
N ASP A 195 -15.32 11.18 -3.99
CA ASP A 195 -15.87 12.28 -3.22
C ASP A 195 -15.02 12.48 -1.95
N PRO A 196 -14.47 13.68 -1.71
CA PRO A 196 -13.67 13.99 -0.53
C PRO A 196 -14.39 13.68 0.80
N SER A 197 -15.71 13.79 0.85
CA SER A 197 -16.50 13.47 2.05
C SER A 197 -16.48 11.98 2.40
N VAL A 198 -16.24 11.11 1.38
CA VAL A 198 -16.18 9.65 1.53
C VAL A 198 -14.74 9.15 1.66
N THR A 199 -13.85 9.69 0.82
CA THR A 199 -12.45 9.25 0.75
C THR A 199 -11.57 9.86 1.84
N GLY A 200 -11.94 11.05 2.34
CA GLY A 200 -11.14 11.84 3.27
C GLY A 200 -9.90 12.49 2.62
N LYS A 201 -9.80 12.46 1.29
CA LYS A 201 -8.74 13.07 0.48
C LYS A 201 -9.35 13.97 -0.60
N PRO A 202 -8.64 14.99 -1.08
CA PRO A 202 -9.08 15.79 -2.22
C PRO A 202 -9.37 14.92 -3.45
N SER A 203 -10.36 15.28 -4.25
CA SER A 203 -10.60 14.63 -5.55
C SER A 203 -9.40 14.89 -6.47
N GLY A 204 -8.95 13.85 -7.17
CA GLY A 204 -7.79 13.94 -8.05
C GLY A 204 -6.43 13.96 -7.33
N ASP A 205 -6.38 13.50 -6.07
CA ASP A 205 -5.13 13.43 -5.29
C ASP A 205 -4.05 12.62 -6.01
N ASP A 206 -4.40 11.49 -6.62
CA ASP A 206 -3.48 10.66 -7.41
C ASP A 206 -2.92 11.38 -8.65
N ILE A 207 -3.69 12.32 -9.24
CA ILE A 207 -3.22 13.18 -10.33
C ILE A 207 -2.20 14.20 -9.81
N ARG A 208 -2.46 14.79 -8.62
CA ARG A 208 -1.52 15.73 -7.97
C ARG A 208 -0.21 15.06 -7.61
N GLU A 209 -0.29 13.86 -7.01
CA GLU A 209 0.88 13.08 -6.61
C GLU A 209 1.64 12.49 -7.81
N GLY A 210 1.05 12.50 -9.01
CA GLY A 210 1.66 11.93 -10.22
C GLY A 210 1.74 10.41 -10.17
N LYS A 211 0.82 9.76 -9.46
CA LYS A 211 0.81 8.30 -9.34
C LYS A 211 0.65 7.63 -10.68
N THR A 212 1.49 6.61 -10.91
CA THR A 212 1.38 5.73 -12.06
C THR A 212 0.31 4.67 -11.79
N THR A 213 -0.93 4.96 -12.23
CA THR A 213 -2.07 4.07 -12.11
C THR A 213 -2.52 3.56 -13.48
N PHE A 214 -3.42 2.59 -13.51
CA PHE A 214 -4.03 2.14 -14.77
C PHE A 214 -4.71 3.29 -15.52
N LEU A 215 -5.34 4.22 -14.79
CA LEU A 215 -6.05 5.36 -15.37
C LEU A 215 -5.07 6.35 -16.01
N THR A 216 -4.01 6.72 -15.29
CA THR A 216 -3.00 7.63 -15.82
C THR A 216 -2.16 6.98 -16.93
N CYS A 217 -1.87 5.68 -16.82
CA CYS A 217 -1.19 4.92 -17.86
C CYS A 217 -1.99 4.90 -19.17
N GLY A 218 -3.30 4.65 -19.11
CA GLY A 218 -4.16 4.62 -20.29
C GLY A 218 -4.14 5.91 -21.10
N VAL A 219 -4.12 7.07 -20.43
CA VAL A 219 -4.13 8.37 -21.12
C VAL A 219 -2.74 8.88 -21.53
N LEU A 220 -1.68 8.40 -20.87
CA LEU A 220 -0.30 8.84 -21.15
C LEU A 220 0.42 7.93 -22.15
N SER A 221 -0.03 6.69 -22.33
CA SER A 221 0.50 5.76 -23.33
C SER A 221 -0.07 5.99 -24.73
N ASP A 222 -1.27 6.57 -24.84
CA ASP A 222 -1.82 7.00 -26.13
C ASP A 222 -1.10 8.25 -26.64
N ASP A 223 -0.98 8.37 -27.98
CA ASP A 223 -0.49 9.59 -28.62
C ASP A 223 -1.45 10.75 -28.30
N ALA A 224 -1.16 11.41 -27.18
CA ALA A 224 -2.09 12.38 -26.58
C ALA A 224 -2.32 13.63 -27.45
N GLY A 225 -1.53 13.83 -28.51
CA GLY A 225 -1.70 14.90 -29.48
C GLY A 225 -1.94 16.27 -28.81
N SER A 226 -3.09 16.90 -29.08
CA SER A 226 -3.46 18.20 -28.48
C SER A 226 -3.70 18.19 -26.97
N ARG A 227 -3.85 17.02 -26.34
CA ARG A 227 -4.05 16.84 -24.89
C ARG A 227 -2.73 16.79 -24.10
N GLN A 228 -1.59 16.60 -24.78
CA GLN A 228 -0.26 16.51 -24.16
C GLN A 228 0.08 17.65 -23.21
N PRO A 229 -0.25 18.93 -23.48
CA PRO A 229 0.08 20.01 -22.56
C PRO A 229 -0.55 19.86 -21.18
N VAL A 230 -1.84 19.47 -21.11
CA VAL A 230 -2.50 19.31 -19.80
C VAL A 230 -2.10 18.00 -19.12
N LEU A 231 -1.91 16.91 -19.88
CA LEU A 231 -1.46 15.63 -19.33
C LEU A 231 -0.03 15.72 -18.77
N SER A 232 0.83 16.59 -19.31
CA SER A 232 2.18 16.82 -18.78
C SER A 232 2.19 17.48 -17.39
N ARG A 233 1.03 17.98 -16.93
CA ARG A 233 0.85 18.58 -15.59
C ARG A 233 0.63 17.53 -14.50
N ILE A 234 0.39 16.26 -14.84
CA ILE A 234 0.25 15.17 -13.85
C ILE A 234 1.54 15.11 -13.02
N GLY A 235 1.40 15.15 -11.69
CA GLY A 235 2.52 15.17 -10.75
C GLY A 235 3.27 16.50 -10.65
N ASN A 236 2.73 17.59 -11.22
CA ASN A 236 3.31 18.91 -11.04
C ASN A 236 2.80 19.53 -9.73
N PRO A 237 3.69 20.01 -8.84
CA PRO A 237 3.29 20.63 -7.58
C PRO A 237 2.35 21.84 -7.73
N ASP A 238 2.43 22.54 -8.86
CA ASP A 238 1.64 23.73 -9.15
C ASP A 238 0.39 23.43 -9.98
N ILE A 239 -0.04 22.15 -10.08
CA ILE A 239 -1.25 21.78 -10.82
C ILE A 239 -2.49 22.38 -10.18
N THR A 240 -3.33 23.02 -10.99
CA THR A 240 -4.55 23.66 -10.53
C THR A 240 -5.75 22.71 -10.50
N ASP A 241 -6.80 23.06 -9.74
CA ASP A 241 -8.06 22.28 -9.72
C ASP A 241 -8.74 22.24 -11.09
N ALA A 242 -8.60 23.30 -11.91
CA ALA A 242 -9.16 23.33 -13.26
C ALA A 242 -8.43 22.34 -14.18
N GLU A 243 -7.09 22.24 -14.11
CA GLU A 243 -6.31 21.25 -14.86
C GLU A 243 -6.62 19.84 -14.42
N ILE A 244 -6.82 19.60 -13.10
CA ILE A 244 -7.26 18.29 -12.58
C ILE A 244 -8.62 17.92 -13.15
N ALA A 245 -9.58 18.83 -13.14
CA ALA A 245 -10.92 18.58 -13.71
C ALA A 245 -10.86 18.26 -15.21
N GLU A 246 -9.98 18.94 -15.95
CA GLU A 246 -9.75 18.64 -17.37
C GLU A 246 -9.13 17.24 -17.56
N ILE A 247 -8.13 16.88 -16.78
CA ILE A 247 -7.52 15.55 -16.80
C ILE A 247 -8.54 14.47 -16.44
N GLN A 248 -9.38 14.70 -15.44
CA GLN A 248 -10.47 13.78 -15.08
C GLN A 248 -11.46 13.59 -16.24
N GLN A 249 -11.74 14.61 -17.04
CA GLN A 249 -12.59 14.48 -18.23
C GLN A 249 -11.91 13.67 -19.34
N ILE A 250 -10.60 13.78 -19.49
CA ILE A 250 -9.84 12.98 -20.47
C ILE A 250 -9.79 11.50 -20.07
N ILE A 251 -9.72 11.21 -18.77
CA ILE A 251 -9.67 9.83 -18.24
C ILE A 251 -11.03 9.12 -18.33
N ARG A 252 -12.16 9.83 -18.37
CA ARG A 252 -13.53 9.27 -18.50
C ARG A 252 -13.82 8.75 -19.91
#